data_28a84ed2b5fe17f465e698cd56b8a5c5
#
_entry.id   28a84ed2b5fe17f465e698cd56b8a5c5
#
_cell.length_a   1.000
_cell.length_b   1.000
_cell.length_c   1.000
_cell.angle_alpha   90.00
_cell.angle_beta   90.00
_cell.angle_gamma   90.00
#
_symmetry.space_group_name_H-M   'P 1'
#
loop_
_entity.id
_entity.type
_entity.pdbx_description
1 polymer ?
#
loop_
_entity_poly.entity_id
_entity_poly.type
_entity_poly.pdbx_seq_one_letter_code
_entity_poly.pdbx_strand_id
1 'polypeptide(L)'
;MEIAVISIFVLGYLLITVEHYIKIDKLIPALAMMAIMWAVVSLGHLPVFDINTELLQLVPTHIDEALLHHLGKTAEILVFLLGAMTIVEIIDFFRGFLGIKRLVKTRSKVKLLWIFGFLAFFLSAIIDNLTATIVLITLLQKIVEDKKLKLWYSGLIIIAANAGGAWSPIGDITTTMLWIADKVSVLDLIKYLIIPSLVCMVVPFLIASRFSVFKGEFDMPERVKDMEENKYGTKMLFIGLGSIIFVPIFKVVTHLPPYVGMMLSLAFVATIAEIYSNKKFSISKLDDDHEEESDHSPVHASLTKIELPSILFFLGILMAVGALESLGVLFNFADLINETIPNSDVVIVLLGHLSALIDNVPLVAASIGMFPNPIDDPLWHGIAFSAGTGGSMLIIGSAAGVVAMGMQKIDFFWYIRKITFLALIGFWAGYGTFMIIRDFLV
;
A
#
# COMPACT_ATOMS: atom_id res chain seq x y z
N MET A 1 30.88 12.53 -10.65
CA MET A 1 29.51 13.00 -10.85
C MET A 1 28.51 11.93 -10.41
N GLU A 2 28.66 10.65 -10.76
CA GLU A 2 27.83 9.55 -10.27
C GLU A 2 27.74 9.50 -8.73
N ILE A 3 28.90 9.63 -8.05
CA ILE A 3 28.94 9.71 -6.59
C ILE A 3 28.08 10.88 -6.04
N ALA A 4 27.99 11.99 -6.79
CA ALA A 4 27.12 13.11 -6.38
C ALA A 4 25.64 12.72 -6.48
N VAL A 5 25.23 12.00 -7.54
CA VAL A 5 23.84 11.51 -7.70
C VAL A 5 23.49 10.54 -6.58
N ILE A 6 24.38 9.59 -6.28
CA ILE A 6 24.21 8.64 -5.16
C ILE A 6 24.12 9.38 -3.83
N SER A 7 24.99 10.40 -3.61
CA SER A 7 24.97 11.19 -2.37
C SER A 7 23.66 11.99 -2.21
N ILE A 8 23.14 12.56 -3.30
CA ILE A 8 21.86 13.28 -3.30
C ILE A 8 20.73 12.31 -2.96
N PHE A 9 20.72 11.11 -3.54
CA PHE A 9 19.74 10.07 -3.23
C PHE A 9 19.79 9.70 -1.75
N VAL A 10 20.97 9.37 -1.22
CA VAL A 10 21.13 8.98 0.20
C VAL A 10 20.72 10.12 1.13
N LEU A 11 21.10 11.37 0.84
CA LEU A 11 20.71 12.53 1.66
C LEU A 11 19.21 12.80 1.59
N GLY A 12 18.61 12.77 0.39
CA GLY A 12 17.17 12.91 0.21
C GLY A 12 16.40 11.82 0.95
N TYR A 13 16.91 10.61 0.88
CA TYR A 13 16.33 9.46 1.57
C TYR A 13 16.41 9.58 3.11
N LEU A 14 17.56 10.05 3.64
CA LEU A 14 17.70 10.35 5.07
C LEU A 14 16.70 11.42 5.50
N LEU A 15 16.50 12.47 4.69
CA LEU A 15 15.52 13.52 4.99
C LEU A 15 14.08 12.96 5.02
N ILE A 16 13.72 12.06 4.11
CA ILE A 16 12.43 11.35 4.12
C ILE A 16 12.28 10.54 5.40
N THR A 17 13.31 9.78 5.80
CA THR A 17 13.25 8.91 6.98
C THR A 17 13.10 9.71 8.29
N VAL A 18 13.68 10.92 8.36
CA VAL A 18 13.59 11.78 9.54
C VAL A 18 12.47 12.82 9.49
N GLU A 19 11.53 12.70 8.55
CA GLU A 19 10.36 13.58 8.36
C GLU A 19 9.70 14.00 9.68
N HIS A 20 9.47 13.03 10.55
CA HIS A 20 8.79 13.25 11.83
C HIS A 20 9.57 14.20 12.78
N TYR A 21 10.88 14.20 12.70
CA TYR A 21 11.75 15.06 13.53
C TYR A 21 11.91 16.45 12.95
N ILE A 22 12.06 16.56 11.63
CA ILE A 22 12.28 17.83 10.94
C ILE A 22 10.98 18.57 10.61
N LYS A 23 9.81 17.88 10.74
CA LYS A 23 8.46 18.40 10.41
C LYS A 23 8.34 18.94 8.97
N ILE A 24 9.06 18.35 8.05
CA ILE A 24 8.99 18.62 6.61
C ILE A 24 8.36 17.36 5.98
N ASP A 25 7.25 17.54 5.28
CA ASP A 25 6.56 16.44 4.60
C ASP A 25 7.52 15.73 3.62
N LYS A 26 7.51 14.40 3.64
CA LYS A 26 8.39 13.53 2.81
C LYS A 26 8.26 13.79 1.30
N LEU A 27 7.16 14.35 0.85
CA LEU A 27 6.95 14.81 -0.51
C LEU A 27 8.02 15.80 -0.95
N ILE A 28 8.39 16.77 -0.09
CA ILE A 28 9.31 17.85 -0.45
C ILE A 28 10.71 17.31 -0.76
N PRO A 29 11.38 16.54 0.14
CA PRO A 29 12.67 15.96 -0.19
C PRO A 29 12.61 14.96 -1.35
N ALA A 30 11.52 14.22 -1.56
CA ALA A 30 11.38 13.30 -2.68
C ALA A 30 11.39 14.02 -4.03
N LEU A 31 10.60 15.08 -4.19
CA LEU A 31 10.57 15.88 -5.42
C LEU A 31 11.87 16.65 -5.66
N ALA A 32 12.46 17.24 -4.59
CA ALA A 32 13.74 17.91 -4.70
C ALA A 32 14.85 16.95 -5.12
N MET A 33 14.93 15.78 -4.51
CA MET A 33 15.88 14.72 -4.83
C MET A 33 15.76 14.31 -6.31
N MET A 34 14.56 13.98 -6.78
CA MET A 34 14.29 13.65 -8.18
C MET A 34 14.83 14.73 -9.12
N ALA A 35 14.41 15.98 -8.92
CA ALA A 35 14.74 17.08 -9.83
C ALA A 35 16.25 17.38 -9.85
N ILE A 36 16.91 17.36 -8.67
CA ILE A 36 18.35 17.62 -8.57
C ILE A 36 19.15 16.47 -9.18
N MET A 37 18.77 15.20 -8.97
CA MET A 37 19.46 14.06 -9.54
C MET A 37 19.44 14.11 -11.07
N TRP A 38 18.29 14.28 -11.70
CA TRP A 38 18.17 14.40 -13.15
C TRP A 38 18.89 15.65 -13.70
N ALA A 39 18.87 16.76 -12.98
CA ALA A 39 19.65 17.94 -13.34
C ALA A 39 21.16 17.67 -13.34
N VAL A 40 21.68 16.94 -12.34
CA VAL A 40 23.08 16.56 -12.26
C VAL A 40 23.45 15.58 -13.38
N VAL A 41 22.58 14.62 -13.70
CA VAL A 41 22.77 13.70 -14.84
C VAL A 41 22.89 14.48 -16.15
N SER A 42 21.97 15.43 -16.40
CA SER A 42 21.94 16.25 -17.61
C SER A 42 23.13 17.19 -17.72
N LEU A 43 23.36 18.02 -16.70
CA LEU A 43 24.45 19.02 -16.68
C LEU A 43 25.85 18.37 -16.65
N GLY A 44 25.94 17.18 -16.06
CA GLY A 44 27.16 16.40 -16.01
C GLY A 44 27.47 15.62 -17.26
N HIS A 45 26.55 15.64 -18.26
CA HIS A 45 26.65 14.80 -19.47
C HIS A 45 26.98 13.34 -19.13
N LEU A 46 26.34 12.81 -18.06
CA LEU A 46 26.61 11.44 -17.62
C LEU A 46 26.04 10.45 -18.66
N PRO A 47 26.76 9.36 -18.93
CA PRO A 47 26.22 8.31 -19.79
C PRO A 47 24.97 7.69 -19.11
N VAL A 48 23.90 7.57 -19.87
CA VAL A 48 22.68 6.91 -19.44
C VAL A 48 22.45 5.63 -20.23
N PHE A 49 21.91 4.65 -19.56
CA PHE A 49 21.72 3.30 -20.08
C PHE A 49 20.27 2.85 -19.90
N ASP A 50 19.85 1.97 -20.79
CA ASP A 50 18.67 1.12 -20.59
C ASP A 50 19.15 -0.31 -20.27
N ILE A 51 18.36 -1.05 -19.51
CA ILE A 51 18.71 -2.42 -19.11
C ILE A 51 18.08 -3.39 -20.11
N ASN A 52 18.92 -4.05 -20.90
CA ASN A 52 18.47 -5.19 -21.68
C ASN A 52 18.37 -6.43 -20.80
N THR A 53 17.15 -6.79 -20.44
CA THR A 53 16.85 -7.92 -19.53
C THR A 53 17.13 -9.29 -20.16
N GLU A 54 17.17 -9.42 -21.49
CA GLU A 54 17.48 -10.68 -22.17
C GLU A 54 18.99 -10.95 -22.20
N LEU A 55 19.78 -9.90 -22.43
CA LEU A 55 21.24 -10.01 -22.54
C LEU A 55 21.96 -9.70 -21.23
N LEU A 56 21.25 -9.25 -20.20
CA LEU A 56 21.80 -8.79 -18.91
C LEU A 56 22.92 -7.76 -19.10
N GLN A 57 22.69 -6.76 -19.95
CA GLN A 57 23.67 -5.75 -20.30
C GLN A 57 23.06 -4.35 -20.29
N LEU A 58 23.91 -3.37 -19.94
CA LEU A 58 23.57 -1.96 -20.06
C LEU A 58 23.74 -1.50 -21.51
N VAL A 59 22.66 -0.99 -22.10
CA VAL A 59 22.66 -0.46 -23.47
C VAL A 59 22.63 1.08 -23.40
N PRO A 60 23.60 1.80 -23.99
CA PRO A 60 23.58 3.25 -24.01
C PRO A 60 22.30 3.81 -24.63
N THR A 61 21.70 4.82 -24.01
CA THR A 61 20.51 5.52 -24.51
C THR A 61 20.66 7.03 -24.35
N HIS A 62 19.65 7.79 -24.83
CA HIS A 62 19.61 9.24 -24.66
C HIS A 62 18.82 9.62 -23.41
N ILE A 63 19.21 10.73 -22.76
CA ILE A 63 18.57 11.18 -21.51
C ILE A 63 17.07 11.44 -21.65
N ASP A 64 16.64 11.96 -22.82
CA ASP A 64 15.23 12.24 -23.09
C ASP A 64 14.42 10.93 -23.20
N GLU A 65 15.00 9.89 -23.80
CA GLU A 65 14.39 8.56 -23.89
C GLU A 65 14.30 7.90 -22.52
N ALA A 66 15.38 7.96 -21.73
CA ALA A 66 15.40 7.44 -20.37
C ALA A 66 14.36 8.14 -19.48
N LEU A 67 14.30 9.48 -19.54
CA LEU A 67 13.30 10.26 -18.78
C LEU A 67 11.88 9.88 -19.18
N LEU A 68 11.60 9.78 -20.48
CA LEU A 68 10.26 9.43 -20.97
C LEU A 68 9.88 8.01 -20.58
N HIS A 69 10.84 7.07 -20.64
CA HIS A 69 10.64 5.69 -20.24
C HIS A 69 10.27 5.57 -18.76
N HIS A 70 11.06 6.18 -17.85
CA HIS A 70 10.78 6.16 -16.42
C HIS A 70 9.51 6.93 -16.06
N LEU A 71 9.25 8.07 -16.72
CA LEU A 71 8.00 8.81 -16.53
C LEU A 71 6.79 7.98 -16.97
N GLY A 72 6.88 7.27 -18.10
CA GLY A 72 5.83 6.38 -18.58
C GLY A 72 5.50 5.28 -17.58
N LYS A 73 6.50 4.54 -17.11
CA LYS A 73 6.33 3.49 -16.09
C LYS A 73 5.76 4.07 -14.78
N THR A 74 6.27 5.21 -14.35
CA THR A 74 5.76 5.89 -13.16
C THR A 74 4.31 6.31 -13.33
N ALA A 75 3.96 6.91 -14.48
CA ALA A 75 2.60 7.37 -14.77
C ALA A 75 1.58 6.22 -14.76
N GLU A 76 1.94 5.02 -15.26
CA GLU A 76 1.07 3.84 -15.18
C GLU A 76 0.67 3.52 -13.73
N ILE A 77 1.65 3.54 -12.82
CA ILE A 77 1.43 3.28 -11.40
C ILE A 77 0.55 4.40 -10.79
N LEU A 78 0.89 5.68 -11.05
CA LEU A 78 0.17 6.81 -10.46
C LEU A 78 -1.27 6.91 -10.95
N VAL A 79 -1.53 6.67 -12.24
CA VAL A 79 -2.89 6.65 -12.79
C VAL A 79 -3.70 5.50 -12.22
N PHE A 80 -3.09 4.32 -12.05
CA PHE A 80 -3.73 3.19 -11.38
C PHE A 80 -4.14 3.56 -9.94
N LEU A 81 -3.21 4.10 -9.15
CA LEU A 81 -3.47 4.51 -7.76
C LEU A 81 -4.54 5.58 -7.66
N LEU A 82 -4.49 6.61 -8.55
CA LEU A 82 -5.51 7.66 -8.60
C LEU A 82 -6.91 7.08 -8.81
N GLY A 83 -7.03 6.12 -9.72
CA GLY A 83 -8.30 5.45 -9.98
C GLY A 83 -8.80 4.64 -8.79
N ALA A 84 -7.93 3.84 -8.19
CA ALA A 84 -8.27 3.03 -7.02
C ALA A 84 -8.70 3.90 -5.83
N MET A 85 -7.92 4.92 -5.49
CA MET A 85 -8.23 5.85 -4.40
C MET A 85 -9.55 6.59 -4.65
N THR A 86 -9.82 7.02 -5.89
CA THR A 86 -11.09 7.68 -6.23
C THR A 86 -12.29 6.75 -6.03
N ILE A 87 -12.19 5.49 -6.44
CA ILE A 87 -13.27 4.50 -6.22
C ILE A 87 -13.53 4.34 -4.72
N VAL A 88 -12.48 4.25 -3.91
CA VAL A 88 -12.59 4.09 -2.46
C VAL A 88 -13.23 5.32 -1.81
N GLU A 89 -12.84 6.52 -2.21
CA GLU A 89 -13.45 7.76 -1.73
C GLU A 89 -14.94 7.90 -2.15
N ILE A 90 -15.31 7.41 -3.35
CA ILE A 90 -16.72 7.32 -3.75
C ILE A 90 -17.49 6.35 -2.83
N ILE A 91 -16.92 5.20 -2.49
CA ILE A 91 -17.54 4.27 -1.54
C ILE A 91 -17.74 4.96 -0.18
N ASP A 92 -16.74 5.71 0.30
CA ASP A 92 -16.82 6.44 1.57
C ASP A 92 -17.82 7.59 1.53
N PHE A 93 -17.91 8.32 0.43
CA PHE A 93 -18.92 9.37 0.20
C PHE A 93 -20.35 8.85 0.44
N PHE A 94 -20.64 7.63 -0.02
CA PHE A 94 -21.91 6.95 0.23
C PHE A 94 -21.97 6.23 1.60
N ARG A 95 -20.95 6.41 2.44
CA ARG A 95 -20.81 5.71 3.75
C ARG A 95 -20.87 4.18 3.59
N GLY A 96 -20.32 3.65 2.48
CA GLY A 96 -20.35 2.22 2.18
C GLY A 96 -19.68 1.36 3.24
N PHE A 97 -18.58 1.84 3.81
CA PHE A 97 -17.84 1.13 4.86
C PHE A 97 -18.59 1.04 6.20
N LEU A 98 -19.64 1.84 6.43
CA LEU A 98 -20.48 1.67 7.62
C LEU A 98 -21.22 0.34 7.65
N GLY A 99 -21.46 -0.30 6.47
CA GLY A 99 -22.00 -1.66 6.39
C GLY A 99 -21.15 -2.70 7.13
N ILE A 100 -19.84 -2.47 7.24
CA ILE A 100 -18.90 -3.32 8.00
C ILE A 100 -19.25 -3.36 9.49
N LYS A 101 -19.85 -2.29 10.04
CA LYS A 101 -20.35 -2.22 11.41
C LYS A 101 -21.28 -3.40 11.75
N ARG A 102 -22.06 -3.87 10.78
CA ARG A 102 -22.99 -5.00 10.98
C ARG A 102 -22.28 -6.30 11.35
N LEU A 103 -20.99 -6.44 10.98
CA LEU A 103 -20.17 -7.59 11.31
C LEU A 103 -19.66 -7.53 12.76
N VAL A 104 -19.70 -6.33 13.39
CA VAL A 104 -19.17 -6.09 14.74
C VAL A 104 -20.32 -6.06 15.74
N LYS A 105 -20.82 -7.24 16.12
CA LYS A 105 -21.91 -7.38 17.11
C LYS A 105 -21.43 -7.92 18.47
N THR A 106 -20.14 -8.16 18.63
CA THR A 106 -19.58 -8.81 19.84
C THR A 106 -19.12 -7.80 20.88
N ARG A 107 -19.30 -8.13 22.16
CA ARG A 107 -18.71 -7.40 23.29
C ARG A 107 -17.36 -8.01 23.75
N SER A 108 -17.05 -9.23 23.33
CA SER A 108 -15.80 -9.90 23.68
C SER A 108 -14.62 -9.24 23.00
N LYS A 109 -13.63 -8.80 23.78
CA LYS A 109 -12.41 -8.17 23.27
C LYS A 109 -11.64 -9.09 22.32
N VAL A 110 -11.50 -10.38 22.63
CA VAL A 110 -10.80 -11.34 21.78
C VAL A 110 -11.56 -11.57 20.46
N LYS A 111 -12.89 -11.72 20.51
CA LYS A 111 -13.67 -11.90 19.25
C LYS A 111 -13.55 -10.66 18.36
N LEU A 112 -13.61 -9.48 18.97
CA LEU A 112 -13.42 -8.22 18.24
C LEU A 112 -12.04 -8.14 17.59
N LEU A 113 -10.98 -8.56 18.30
CA LEU A 113 -9.62 -8.63 17.76
C LEU A 113 -9.58 -9.43 16.45
N TRP A 114 -10.11 -10.63 16.45
CA TRP A 114 -10.12 -11.49 15.27
C TRP A 114 -10.98 -10.93 14.14
N ILE A 115 -12.14 -10.31 14.45
CA ILE A 115 -12.98 -9.65 13.43
C ILE A 115 -12.19 -8.54 12.75
N PHE A 116 -11.55 -7.64 13.50
CA PHE A 116 -10.74 -6.57 12.92
C PHE A 116 -9.52 -7.11 12.17
N GLY A 117 -8.89 -8.18 12.66
CA GLY A 117 -7.76 -8.81 11.98
C GLY A 117 -8.14 -9.37 10.61
N PHE A 118 -9.20 -10.18 10.53
CA PHE A 118 -9.65 -10.72 9.25
C PHE A 118 -10.19 -9.64 8.32
N LEU A 119 -10.91 -8.66 8.86
CA LEU A 119 -11.36 -7.51 8.05
C LEU A 119 -10.17 -6.74 7.50
N ALA A 120 -9.14 -6.46 8.29
CA ALA A 120 -7.93 -5.77 7.84
C ALA A 120 -7.22 -6.58 6.74
N PHE A 121 -7.07 -7.89 6.95
CA PHE A 121 -6.40 -8.78 6.01
C PHE A 121 -7.10 -8.86 4.65
N PHE A 122 -8.41 -9.11 4.63
CA PHE A 122 -9.14 -9.23 3.36
C PHE A 122 -9.47 -7.89 2.72
N LEU A 123 -9.77 -6.87 3.50
CA LEU A 123 -10.06 -5.55 2.96
C LEU A 123 -8.80 -4.95 2.32
N SER A 124 -7.65 -5.05 2.98
CA SER A 124 -6.38 -4.59 2.44
C SER A 124 -6.00 -5.27 1.13
N ALA A 125 -6.33 -6.55 0.96
CA ALA A 125 -6.09 -7.24 -0.31
C ALA A 125 -6.88 -6.67 -1.51
N ILE A 126 -7.88 -5.83 -1.28
CA ILE A 126 -8.77 -5.29 -2.32
C ILE A 126 -8.62 -3.78 -2.50
N ILE A 127 -8.47 -3.02 -1.38
CA ILE A 127 -8.51 -1.54 -1.41
C ILE A 127 -7.20 -0.86 -1.00
N ASP A 128 -6.12 -1.58 -0.81
CA ASP A 128 -4.83 -1.20 -0.22
C ASP A 128 -4.77 -1.17 1.32
N ASN A 129 -3.53 -1.28 1.84
CA ASN A 129 -3.25 -1.35 3.28
C ASN A 129 -3.50 -0.01 4.01
N LEU A 130 -3.22 1.12 3.36
CA LEU A 130 -3.43 2.46 3.92
C LEU A 130 -4.92 2.71 4.15
N THR A 131 -5.72 2.56 3.11
CA THR A 131 -7.17 2.80 3.14
C THR A 131 -7.89 1.83 4.06
N ALA A 132 -7.53 0.53 4.01
CA ALA A 132 -8.09 -0.47 4.93
C ALA A 132 -7.81 -0.08 6.40
N THR A 133 -6.62 0.40 6.70
CA THR A 133 -6.24 0.87 8.04
C THR A 133 -7.05 2.09 8.47
N ILE A 134 -7.20 3.10 7.62
CA ILE A 134 -8.01 4.31 7.90
C ILE A 134 -9.45 3.92 8.23
N VAL A 135 -10.08 3.13 7.37
CA VAL A 135 -11.48 2.68 7.53
C VAL A 135 -11.66 1.93 8.85
N LEU A 136 -10.79 0.98 9.14
CA LEU A 136 -10.93 0.14 10.32
C LEU A 136 -10.59 0.88 11.62
N ILE A 137 -9.60 1.77 11.61
CA ILE A 137 -9.30 2.62 12.78
C ILE A 137 -10.44 3.60 13.03
N THR A 138 -11.02 4.19 12.00
CA THR A 138 -12.20 5.07 12.12
C THR A 138 -13.38 4.31 12.73
N LEU A 139 -13.62 3.08 12.29
CA LEU A 139 -14.65 2.23 12.86
C LEU A 139 -14.33 1.85 14.32
N LEU A 140 -13.07 1.51 14.60
CA LEU A 140 -12.59 1.18 15.95
C LEU A 140 -12.79 2.34 16.93
N GLN A 141 -12.51 3.59 16.51
CA GLN A 141 -12.71 4.78 17.33
C GLN A 141 -14.16 4.96 17.80
N LYS A 142 -15.10 4.52 16.97
CA LYS A 142 -16.54 4.61 17.26
C LYS A 142 -17.04 3.49 18.17
N ILE A 143 -16.41 2.30 18.10
CA ILE A 143 -16.85 1.09 18.81
C ILE A 143 -16.20 0.95 20.18
N VAL A 144 -14.92 1.30 20.31
CA VAL A 144 -14.14 1.13 21.53
C VAL A 144 -13.83 2.49 22.14
N GLU A 145 -14.12 2.70 23.44
CA GLU A 145 -13.82 3.97 24.14
C GLU A 145 -12.45 3.91 24.82
N ASP A 146 -12.05 2.74 25.34
CA ASP A 146 -10.77 2.57 26.05
C ASP A 146 -9.57 2.89 25.14
N LYS A 147 -8.84 3.95 25.50
CA LYS A 147 -7.68 4.43 24.75
C LYS A 147 -6.57 3.36 24.63
N LYS A 148 -6.30 2.64 25.73
CA LYS A 148 -5.24 1.61 25.74
C LYS A 148 -5.61 0.45 24.81
N LEU A 149 -6.85 0.03 24.85
CA LEU A 149 -7.37 -1.03 24.01
C LEU A 149 -7.34 -0.62 22.51
N LYS A 150 -7.71 0.65 22.19
CA LYS A 150 -7.60 1.19 20.84
C LYS A 150 -6.18 1.14 20.29
N LEU A 151 -5.17 1.50 21.08
CA LEU A 151 -3.77 1.44 20.67
C LEU A 151 -3.35 0.01 20.29
N TRP A 152 -3.74 -0.99 21.09
CA TRP A 152 -3.44 -2.39 20.81
C TRP A 152 -4.12 -2.91 19.55
N TYR A 153 -5.42 -2.61 19.37
CA TYR A 153 -6.12 -2.97 18.13
C TYR A 153 -5.48 -2.32 16.92
N SER A 154 -5.15 -1.03 16.99
CA SER A 154 -4.55 -0.32 15.87
C SER A 154 -3.19 -0.91 15.47
N GLY A 155 -2.33 -1.24 16.44
CA GLY A 155 -1.05 -1.90 16.15
C GLY A 155 -1.22 -3.26 15.48
N LEU A 156 -2.22 -4.04 15.87
CA LEU A 156 -2.51 -5.34 15.27
C LEU A 156 -3.22 -5.21 13.90
N ILE A 157 -4.06 -4.18 13.70
CA ILE A 157 -4.63 -3.84 12.40
C ILE A 157 -3.53 -3.52 11.39
N ILE A 158 -2.48 -2.79 11.76
CA ILE A 158 -1.33 -2.50 10.89
C ILE A 158 -0.68 -3.79 10.41
N ILE A 159 -0.40 -4.74 11.32
CA ILE A 159 0.17 -6.04 10.95
C ILE A 159 -0.74 -6.79 9.98
N ALA A 160 -2.04 -6.83 10.28
CA ALA A 160 -3.01 -7.56 9.46
C ALA A 160 -3.22 -6.90 8.09
N ALA A 161 -3.25 -5.57 8.01
CA ALA A 161 -3.40 -4.84 6.76
C ALA A 161 -2.17 -5.01 5.85
N ASN A 162 -0.96 -4.87 6.38
CA ASN A 162 0.27 -5.09 5.62
C ASN A 162 0.38 -6.55 5.14
N ALA A 163 0.08 -7.52 6.00
CA ALA A 163 0.03 -8.93 5.60
C ALA A 163 -1.06 -9.20 4.56
N GLY A 164 -2.21 -8.53 4.67
CA GLY A 164 -3.31 -8.62 3.71
C GLY A 164 -2.96 -8.06 2.34
N GLY A 165 -2.22 -6.95 2.29
CA GLY A 165 -1.76 -6.34 1.05
C GLY A 165 -0.72 -7.17 0.29
N ALA A 166 0.11 -7.94 1.00
CA ALA A 166 1.27 -8.62 0.42
C ALA A 166 0.94 -9.79 -0.53
N TRP A 167 -0.26 -10.36 -0.50
CA TRP A 167 -0.64 -11.52 -1.34
C TRP A 167 -1.57 -11.17 -2.50
N SER A 168 -1.93 -9.91 -2.66
CA SER A 168 -2.81 -9.43 -3.73
C SER A 168 -2.10 -8.40 -4.60
N PRO A 169 -2.28 -8.41 -5.93
CA PRO A 169 -1.64 -7.45 -6.82
C PRO A 169 -2.15 -6.02 -6.66
N ILE A 170 -3.25 -5.81 -5.95
CA ILE A 170 -3.89 -4.50 -5.71
C ILE A 170 -3.93 -4.14 -4.22
N GLY A 171 -3.41 -5.01 -3.36
CA GLY A 171 -3.51 -4.86 -1.90
C GLY A 171 -2.43 -3.99 -1.26
N ASP A 172 -1.33 -3.78 -1.96
CA ASP A 172 -0.24 -2.88 -1.55
C ASP A 172 0.38 -2.25 -2.80
N ILE A 173 0.87 -1.03 -2.68
CA ILE A 173 1.55 -0.34 -3.80
C ILE A 173 2.74 -1.16 -4.30
N THR A 174 3.44 -1.84 -3.41
CA THR A 174 4.60 -2.68 -3.74
C THR A 174 4.23 -3.87 -4.61
N THR A 175 3.17 -4.59 -4.28
CA THR A 175 2.67 -5.70 -5.10
C THR A 175 2.06 -5.20 -6.42
N THR A 176 1.40 -4.04 -6.40
CA THR A 176 0.89 -3.37 -7.60
C THR A 176 2.05 -3.03 -8.57
N MET A 177 3.16 -2.50 -8.05
CA MET A 177 4.34 -2.19 -8.85
C MET A 177 4.96 -3.43 -9.49
N LEU A 178 5.13 -4.51 -8.72
CA LEU A 178 5.65 -5.78 -9.24
C LEU A 178 4.74 -6.35 -10.32
N TRP A 179 3.42 -6.24 -10.14
CA TRP A 179 2.44 -6.71 -11.11
C TRP A 179 2.39 -5.86 -12.38
N ILE A 180 2.48 -4.52 -12.28
CA ILE A 180 2.54 -3.62 -13.43
C ILE A 180 3.85 -3.80 -14.20
N ALA A 181 4.97 -4.02 -13.49
CA ALA A 181 6.28 -4.29 -14.08
C ALA A 181 6.44 -5.73 -14.64
N ASP A 182 5.37 -6.52 -14.68
CA ASP A 182 5.35 -7.91 -15.14
C ASP A 182 6.39 -8.81 -14.44
N LYS A 183 6.62 -8.56 -13.15
CA LYS A 183 7.50 -9.39 -12.30
C LYS A 183 6.73 -10.50 -11.60
N VAL A 184 5.43 -10.32 -11.37
CA VAL A 184 4.53 -11.32 -10.77
C VAL A 184 3.23 -11.42 -11.54
N SER A 185 2.70 -12.63 -11.69
CA SER A 185 1.34 -12.87 -12.15
C SER A 185 0.37 -12.90 -10.95
N VAL A 186 -0.91 -12.64 -11.22
CA VAL A 186 -1.96 -12.62 -10.18
C VAL A 186 -2.11 -13.99 -9.50
N LEU A 187 -2.12 -15.04 -10.30
CA LEU A 187 -2.39 -16.40 -9.81
C LEU A 187 -1.23 -16.93 -8.95
N ASP A 188 0.01 -16.75 -9.42
CA ASP A 188 1.17 -17.24 -8.67
C ASP A 188 1.45 -16.38 -7.45
N LEU A 189 1.21 -15.05 -7.51
CA LEU A 189 1.29 -14.20 -6.32
C LEU A 189 0.34 -14.70 -5.21
N ILE A 190 -0.91 -15.00 -5.54
CA ILE A 190 -1.90 -15.54 -4.58
C ILE A 190 -1.45 -16.91 -4.09
N LYS A 191 -1.06 -17.81 -5.00
CA LYS A 191 -0.65 -19.18 -4.70
C LYS A 191 0.52 -19.24 -3.73
N TYR A 192 1.53 -18.42 -3.95
CA TYR A 192 2.73 -18.39 -3.11
C TYR A 192 2.52 -17.65 -1.79
N LEU A 193 1.70 -16.59 -1.75
CA LEU A 193 1.72 -15.65 -0.63
C LEU A 193 0.48 -15.63 0.27
N ILE A 194 -0.67 -16.17 -0.15
CA ILE A 194 -1.89 -16.13 0.69
C ILE A 194 -1.70 -16.83 2.04
N ILE A 195 -1.07 -18.01 2.05
CA ILE A 195 -0.84 -18.77 3.28
C ILE A 195 0.27 -18.12 4.13
N PRO A 196 1.46 -17.76 3.60
CA PRO A 196 2.48 -17.02 4.34
C PRO A 196 1.96 -15.74 4.98
N SER A 197 1.20 -14.95 4.23
CA SER A 197 0.59 -13.71 4.71
C SER A 197 -0.45 -13.96 5.81
N LEU A 198 -1.27 -15.01 5.66
CA LEU A 198 -2.22 -15.42 6.69
C LEU A 198 -1.51 -15.84 7.98
N VAL A 199 -0.42 -16.62 7.88
CA VAL A 199 0.40 -17.02 9.03
C VAL A 199 1.05 -15.80 9.68
N CYS A 200 1.56 -14.85 8.88
CA CYS A 200 2.13 -13.59 9.35
C CYS A 200 1.14 -12.79 10.21
N MET A 201 -0.16 -12.81 9.89
CA MET A 201 -1.22 -12.20 10.69
C MET A 201 -1.63 -13.08 11.89
N VAL A 202 -1.91 -14.36 11.65
CA VAL A 202 -2.53 -15.26 12.66
C VAL A 202 -1.61 -15.46 13.86
N VAL A 203 -0.31 -15.63 13.66
CA VAL A 203 0.63 -15.91 14.76
C VAL A 203 0.68 -14.76 15.78
N PRO A 204 0.87 -13.47 15.40
CA PRO A 204 0.76 -12.34 16.31
C PRO A 204 -0.58 -12.25 17.03
N PHE A 205 -1.69 -12.51 16.31
CA PHE A 205 -3.04 -12.45 16.87
C PHE A 205 -3.30 -13.54 17.90
N LEU A 206 -2.80 -14.75 17.68
CA LEU A 206 -2.84 -15.86 18.66
C LEU A 206 -2.09 -15.50 19.95
N ILE A 207 -0.91 -14.91 19.82
CA ILE A 207 -0.12 -14.45 20.96
C ILE A 207 -0.84 -13.33 21.69
N ALA A 208 -1.26 -12.28 20.97
CA ALA A 208 -1.94 -11.12 21.52
C ALA A 208 -3.26 -11.48 22.22
N SER A 209 -4.02 -12.45 21.69
CA SER A 209 -5.28 -12.91 22.28
C SER A 209 -5.14 -13.44 23.71
N ARG A 210 -3.92 -13.85 24.11
CA ARG A 210 -3.62 -14.31 25.47
C ARG A 210 -3.26 -13.19 26.43
N PHE A 211 -3.03 -11.96 25.95
CA PHE A 211 -2.69 -10.82 26.79
C PHE A 211 -3.87 -10.38 27.64
N SER A 212 -3.58 -9.90 28.85
CA SER A 212 -4.59 -9.45 29.81
C SER A 212 -5.47 -8.31 29.27
N VAL A 213 -4.93 -7.47 28.37
CA VAL A 213 -5.65 -6.35 27.76
C VAL A 213 -6.85 -6.80 26.90
N PHE A 214 -6.79 -8.01 26.34
CA PHE A 214 -7.86 -8.58 25.52
C PHE A 214 -8.81 -9.51 26.30
N LYS A 215 -8.59 -9.71 27.61
CA LYS A 215 -9.49 -10.52 28.44
C LYS A 215 -10.76 -9.75 28.80
N GLY A 216 -11.88 -10.48 28.84
CA GLY A 216 -13.18 -9.93 29.23
C GLY A 216 -13.94 -9.25 28.10
N GLU A 217 -14.94 -8.49 28.51
CA GLU A 217 -15.84 -7.74 27.62
C GLU A 217 -15.58 -6.24 27.71
N PHE A 218 -16.10 -5.48 26.79
CA PHE A 218 -16.14 -4.02 26.81
C PHE A 218 -17.57 -3.53 26.59
N ASP A 219 -17.86 -2.33 27.10
CA ASP A 219 -19.17 -1.70 26.90
C ASP A 219 -19.22 -1.05 25.51
N MET A 220 -20.23 -1.42 24.73
CA MET A 220 -20.49 -0.77 23.45
C MET A 220 -21.21 0.57 23.71
N PRO A 221 -20.68 1.68 23.18
CA PRO A 221 -21.36 2.96 23.25
C PRO A 221 -22.74 2.92 22.60
N GLU A 222 -23.75 3.55 23.22
CA GLU A 222 -25.11 3.64 22.65
C GLU A 222 -25.12 4.34 21.28
N ARG A 223 -24.21 5.29 21.05
CA ARG A 223 -24.01 6.01 19.77
C ARG A 223 -23.74 5.11 18.56
N VAL A 224 -23.32 3.87 18.78
CA VAL A 224 -23.12 2.91 17.67
C VAL A 224 -24.44 2.50 17.04
N LYS A 225 -25.57 2.62 17.76
CA LYS A 225 -26.90 2.27 17.23
C LYS A 225 -27.45 3.32 16.26
N ASP A 226 -27.06 4.60 16.43
CA ASP A 226 -27.68 5.74 15.75
C ASP A 226 -26.92 6.21 14.49
N MET A 227 -25.95 5.44 14.00
CA MET A 227 -25.29 5.78 12.74
C MET A 227 -26.23 5.49 11.57
N GLU A 228 -26.78 6.55 11.01
CA GLU A 228 -27.63 6.47 9.81
C GLU A 228 -26.87 5.84 8.64
N GLU A 229 -27.33 4.67 8.22
CA GLU A 229 -26.83 4.01 7.02
C GLU A 229 -27.41 4.70 5.78
N ASN A 230 -26.57 5.05 4.83
CA ASN A 230 -27.04 5.49 3.53
C ASN A 230 -27.68 4.30 2.79
N LYS A 231 -28.87 4.50 2.27
CA LYS A 231 -29.63 3.47 1.52
C LYS A 231 -28.80 2.83 0.37
N TYR A 232 -27.88 3.59 -0.21
CA TYR A 232 -27.02 3.15 -1.30
C TYR A 232 -25.62 2.72 -0.85
N GLY A 233 -25.24 2.95 0.41
CA GLY A 233 -23.88 2.73 0.90
C GLY A 233 -23.40 1.29 0.72
N THR A 234 -24.18 0.30 1.17
CA THR A 234 -23.83 -1.11 1.01
C THR A 234 -23.74 -1.51 -0.47
N LYS A 235 -24.60 -0.96 -1.34
CA LYS A 235 -24.55 -1.23 -2.78
C LYS A 235 -23.30 -0.65 -3.40
N MET A 236 -22.94 0.61 -3.06
CA MET A 236 -21.71 1.25 -3.54
C MET A 236 -20.47 0.52 -3.07
N LEU A 237 -20.45 -0.02 -1.84
CA LEU A 237 -19.36 -0.86 -1.36
C LEU A 237 -19.14 -2.06 -2.29
N PHE A 238 -20.19 -2.86 -2.57
CA PHE A 238 -20.06 -4.05 -3.42
C PHE A 238 -19.74 -3.70 -4.88
N ILE A 239 -20.31 -2.61 -5.41
CA ILE A 239 -20.02 -2.14 -6.76
C ILE A 239 -18.57 -1.70 -6.88
N GLY A 240 -18.09 -0.88 -5.95
CA GLY A 240 -16.72 -0.39 -5.96
C GLY A 240 -15.69 -1.51 -5.78
N LEU A 241 -15.87 -2.36 -4.76
CA LEU A 241 -14.97 -3.52 -4.54
C LEU A 241 -15.00 -4.49 -5.73
N GLY A 242 -16.18 -4.79 -6.29
CA GLY A 242 -16.31 -5.63 -7.47
C GLY A 242 -15.62 -5.05 -8.70
N SER A 243 -15.69 -3.71 -8.87
CA SER A 243 -15.01 -3.01 -9.97
C SER A 243 -13.49 -3.02 -9.83
N ILE A 244 -12.95 -2.93 -8.60
CA ILE A 244 -11.52 -3.08 -8.36
C ILE A 244 -11.07 -4.51 -8.66
N ILE A 245 -11.80 -5.53 -8.18
CA ILE A 245 -11.51 -6.95 -8.46
C ILE A 245 -11.61 -7.29 -9.96
N PHE A 246 -12.41 -6.55 -10.72
CA PHE A 246 -12.51 -6.72 -12.17
C PHE A 246 -11.21 -6.36 -12.91
N VAL A 247 -10.37 -5.47 -12.37
CA VAL A 247 -9.16 -4.98 -13.06
C VAL A 247 -8.16 -6.09 -13.41
N PRO A 248 -7.79 -7.01 -12.50
CA PRO A 248 -6.97 -8.17 -12.88
C PRO A 248 -7.58 -9.04 -13.99
N ILE A 249 -8.89 -9.24 -13.95
CA ILE A 249 -9.60 -10.01 -14.99
C ILE A 249 -9.49 -9.28 -16.34
N PHE A 250 -9.67 -7.94 -16.33
CA PHE A 250 -9.53 -7.11 -17.52
C PHE A 250 -8.12 -7.23 -18.14
N LYS A 251 -7.05 -7.14 -17.32
CA LYS A 251 -5.66 -7.33 -17.80
C LYS A 251 -5.47 -8.69 -18.46
N VAL A 252 -5.97 -9.76 -17.85
CA VAL A 252 -5.82 -11.13 -18.40
C VAL A 252 -6.55 -11.30 -19.73
N VAL A 253 -7.75 -10.71 -19.87
CA VAL A 253 -8.59 -10.85 -21.07
C VAL A 253 -8.08 -9.95 -22.22
N THR A 254 -7.67 -8.72 -21.90
CA THR A 254 -7.33 -7.71 -22.93
C THR A 254 -5.84 -7.61 -23.21
N HIS A 255 -4.98 -8.11 -22.33
CA HIS A 255 -3.54 -7.92 -22.33
C HIS A 255 -3.11 -6.44 -22.24
N LEU A 256 -4.03 -5.54 -21.84
CA LEU A 256 -3.73 -4.12 -21.63
C LEU A 256 -3.17 -3.88 -20.23
N PRO A 257 -2.39 -2.81 -20.03
CA PRO A 257 -1.90 -2.43 -18.71
C PRO A 257 -3.03 -2.21 -17.69
N PRO A 258 -2.81 -2.54 -16.40
CA PRO A 258 -3.84 -2.48 -15.37
C PRO A 258 -4.52 -1.13 -15.21
N TYR A 259 -3.82 -0.02 -15.45
CA TYR A 259 -4.40 1.32 -15.31
C TYR A 259 -5.58 1.56 -16.26
N VAL A 260 -5.58 0.94 -17.44
CA VAL A 260 -6.71 1.06 -18.41
C VAL A 260 -7.97 0.44 -17.81
N GLY A 261 -7.83 -0.78 -17.25
CA GLY A 261 -8.93 -1.45 -16.55
C GLY A 261 -9.41 -0.69 -15.32
N MET A 262 -8.49 -0.05 -14.58
CA MET A 262 -8.81 0.78 -13.43
C MET A 262 -9.60 2.04 -13.83
N MET A 263 -9.22 2.71 -14.93
CA MET A 263 -9.96 3.86 -15.45
C MET A 263 -11.37 3.48 -15.94
N LEU A 264 -11.53 2.32 -16.56
CA LEU A 264 -12.84 1.80 -16.93
C LEU A 264 -13.69 1.51 -15.68
N SER A 265 -13.11 0.88 -14.67
CA SER A 265 -13.76 0.61 -13.38
C SER A 265 -14.19 1.91 -12.68
N LEU A 266 -13.32 2.92 -12.66
CA LEU A 266 -13.65 4.24 -12.13
C LEU A 266 -14.80 4.89 -12.88
N ALA A 267 -14.77 4.89 -14.22
CA ALA A 267 -15.85 5.47 -15.03
C ALA A 267 -17.20 4.80 -14.75
N PHE A 268 -17.21 3.47 -14.58
CA PHE A 268 -18.40 2.72 -14.22
C PHE A 268 -18.92 3.08 -12.82
N VAL A 269 -18.07 3.07 -11.80
CA VAL A 269 -18.43 3.42 -10.42
C VAL A 269 -18.90 4.86 -10.32
N ALA A 270 -18.22 5.79 -10.99
CA ALA A 270 -18.57 7.20 -11.05
C ALA A 270 -19.96 7.40 -11.67
N THR A 271 -20.24 6.74 -12.78
CA THR A 271 -21.58 6.80 -13.43
C THR A 271 -22.69 6.35 -12.48
N ILE A 272 -22.48 5.24 -11.75
CA ILE A 272 -23.48 4.77 -10.79
C ILE A 272 -23.60 5.72 -9.60
N ALA A 273 -22.51 6.30 -9.14
CA ALA A 273 -22.49 7.30 -8.07
C ALA A 273 -23.33 8.52 -8.43
N GLU A 274 -23.17 9.06 -9.64
CA GLU A 274 -23.98 10.17 -10.15
C GLU A 274 -25.46 9.83 -10.24
N ILE A 275 -25.79 8.63 -10.76
CA ILE A 275 -27.19 8.15 -10.82
C ILE A 275 -27.81 8.08 -9.41
N TYR A 276 -27.08 7.59 -8.42
CA TYR A 276 -27.56 7.47 -7.04
C TYR A 276 -27.68 8.84 -6.35
N SER A 277 -26.79 9.76 -6.64
CA SER A 277 -26.84 11.14 -6.16
C SER A 277 -28.07 11.87 -6.72
N ASN A 278 -28.28 11.84 -8.03
CA ASN A 278 -29.41 12.49 -8.70
C ASN A 278 -30.77 11.95 -8.24
N LYS A 279 -30.88 10.65 -7.94
CA LYS A 279 -32.10 10.07 -7.36
C LYS A 279 -32.42 10.60 -5.97
N LYS A 280 -31.39 10.84 -5.15
CA LYS A 280 -31.55 11.41 -3.82
C LYS A 280 -32.02 12.87 -3.90
N PHE A 281 -31.49 13.63 -4.87
CA PHE A 281 -31.81 15.03 -5.10
C PHE A 281 -33.26 15.23 -5.59
N SER A 282 -33.76 14.34 -6.47
CA SER A 282 -35.12 14.44 -7.01
C SER A 282 -36.20 14.23 -5.97
N ILE A 283 -35.92 13.53 -4.87
CA ILE A 283 -36.89 13.26 -3.79
C ILE A 283 -36.93 14.39 -2.76
N SER A 284 -35.80 15.08 -2.52
CA SER A 284 -35.72 16.18 -1.55
C SER A 284 -36.20 17.54 -2.11
N LYS A 285 -36.25 17.70 -3.43
CA LYS A 285 -36.72 18.93 -4.08
C LYS A 285 -38.22 19.23 -3.93
N LEU A 286 -38.99 18.38 -3.26
CA LEU A 286 -40.41 18.61 -3.04
C LEU A 286 -40.74 19.42 -1.77
N ASP A 287 -39.76 19.75 -0.92
CA ASP A 287 -40.06 20.32 0.39
C ASP A 287 -39.37 21.66 0.76
N ASP A 288 -38.40 22.20 0.02
CA ASP A 288 -37.81 23.48 0.41
C ASP A 288 -37.37 24.35 -0.81
N ASP A 289 -38.05 25.48 -1.00
CA ASP A 289 -37.53 26.66 -1.67
C ASP A 289 -36.53 27.37 -0.73
N HIS A 290 -35.34 27.68 -1.20
CA HIS A 290 -34.21 28.38 -0.60
C HIS A 290 -33.15 27.51 0.05
N GLU A 291 -32.11 27.25 -0.76
CA GLU A 291 -30.69 27.40 -0.39
C GLU A 291 -29.84 27.13 -1.64
N GLU A 292 -28.86 27.98 -1.91
CA GLU A 292 -27.82 27.78 -2.93
C GLU A 292 -26.98 26.55 -2.50
N GLU A 293 -27.45 25.35 -2.86
CA GLU A 293 -26.66 24.10 -2.69
C GLU A 293 -25.65 24.03 -3.82
N SER A 294 -24.39 24.19 -3.46
CA SER A 294 -23.25 23.82 -4.30
C SER A 294 -23.46 22.40 -4.82
N ASP A 295 -23.69 22.27 -6.10
CA ASP A 295 -23.93 21.04 -6.86
C ASP A 295 -22.62 20.20 -6.86
N HIS A 296 -22.25 19.60 -5.73
CA HIS A 296 -21.05 18.81 -5.61
C HIS A 296 -21.34 17.39 -6.06
N SER A 297 -21.02 17.11 -7.34
CA SER A 297 -20.92 15.75 -7.87
C SER A 297 -20.16 14.85 -6.88
N PRO A 298 -20.67 13.64 -6.57
CA PRO A 298 -19.97 12.66 -5.74
C PRO A 298 -18.53 12.43 -6.19
N VAL A 299 -18.29 12.46 -7.49
CA VAL A 299 -16.96 12.29 -8.08
C VAL A 299 -16.06 13.47 -7.74
N HIS A 300 -16.53 14.71 -7.91
CA HIS A 300 -15.75 15.90 -7.56
C HIS A 300 -15.45 15.93 -6.06
N ALA A 301 -16.44 15.66 -5.21
CA ALA A 301 -16.24 15.60 -3.76
C ALA A 301 -15.24 14.49 -3.34
N SER A 302 -15.20 13.39 -4.08
CA SER A 302 -14.23 12.30 -3.82
C SER A 302 -12.82 12.68 -4.31
N LEU A 303 -12.70 13.29 -5.48
CA LEU A 303 -11.41 13.76 -6.02
C LEU A 303 -10.71 14.77 -5.11
N THR A 304 -11.45 15.64 -4.41
CA THR A 304 -10.87 16.61 -3.47
C THR A 304 -10.33 15.97 -2.18
N LYS A 305 -10.68 14.72 -1.89
CA LYS A 305 -10.22 13.99 -0.71
C LYS A 305 -9.04 13.07 -0.96
N ILE A 306 -8.63 12.91 -2.24
CA ILE A 306 -7.47 12.07 -2.58
C ILE A 306 -6.21 12.65 -1.95
N GLU A 307 -5.38 11.79 -1.41
CA GLU A 307 -4.07 12.14 -0.87
C GLU A 307 -3.05 12.45 -2.00
N LEU A 308 -3.21 13.59 -2.67
CA LEU A 308 -2.26 14.07 -3.68
C LEU A 308 -0.81 14.13 -3.21
N PRO A 309 -0.49 14.49 -1.95
CA PRO A 309 0.87 14.42 -1.44
C PRO A 309 1.51 13.04 -1.58
N SER A 310 0.78 11.97 -1.31
CA SER A 310 1.28 10.60 -1.49
C SER A 310 1.56 10.27 -2.96
N ILE A 311 0.70 10.68 -3.87
CA ILE A 311 0.90 10.47 -5.32
C ILE A 311 2.16 11.20 -5.81
N LEU A 312 2.36 12.46 -5.40
CA LEU A 312 3.54 13.24 -5.75
C LEU A 312 4.81 12.71 -5.07
N PHE A 313 4.70 12.19 -3.85
CA PHE A 313 5.80 11.48 -3.19
C PHE A 313 6.27 10.27 -4.02
N PHE A 314 5.33 9.44 -4.49
CA PHE A 314 5.64 8.30 -5.35
C PHE A 314 6.25 8.73 -6.68
N LEU A 315 5.75 9.81 -7.30
CA LEU A 315 6.40 10.39 -8.48
C LEU A 315 7.87 10.70 -8.20
N GLY A 316 8.15 11.43 -7.11
CA GLY A 316 9.50 11.82 -6.73
C GLY A 316 10.43 10.63 -6.52
N ILE A 317 9.99 9.63 -5.74
CA ILE A 317 10.78 8.43 -5.44
C ILE A 317 11.02 7.58 -6.71
N LEU A 318 9.98 7.27 -7.47
CA LEU A 318 10.10 6.39 -8.64
C LEU A 318 11.03 7.02 -9.70
N MET A 319 10.89 8.31 -9.94
CA MET A 319 11.77 9.03 -10.87
C MET A 319 13.21 9.18 -10.33
N ALA A 320 13.43 9.29 -9.01
CA ALA A 320 14.76 9.30 -8.42
C ALA A 320 15.44 7.93 -8.54
N VAL A 321 14.70 6.84 -8.29
CA VAL A 321 15.19 5.47 -8.53
C VAL A 321 15.49 5.25 -10.02
N GLY A 322 14.65 5.76 -10.91
CA GLY A 322 14.89 5.73 -12.35
C GLY A 322 16.20 6.41 -12.76
N ALA A 323 16.60 7.50 -12.08
CA ALA A 323 17.89 8.12 -12.34
C ALA A 323 19.08 7.21 -11.94
N LEU A 324 18.98 6.47 -10.82
CA LEU A 324 20.01 5.49 -10.42
C LEU A 324 20.04 4.29 -11.39
N GLU A 325 18.87 3.84 -11.82
CA GLU A 325 18.74 2.75 -12.81
C GLU A 325 19.40 3.15 -14.13
N SER A 326 19.09 4.34 -14.65
CA SER A 326 19.66 4.87 -15.90
C SER A 326 21.17 5.08 -15.84
N LEU A 327 21.76 5.30 -14.67
CA LEU A 327 23.22 5.36 -14.50
C LEU A 327 23.87 3.97 -14.34
N GLY A 328 23.08 2.88 -14.35
CA GLY A 328 23.56 1.53 -14.10
C GLY A 328 24.00 1.28 -12.67
N VAL A 329 23.76 2.22 -11.75
CA VAL A 329 24.16 2.11 -10.32
C VAL A 329 23.48 0.93 -9.66
N LEU A 330 22.17 0.74 -9.92
CA LEU A 330 21.40 -0.37 -9.34
C LEU A 330 21.85 -1.72 -9.90
N PHE A 331 22.14 -1.79 -11.19
CA PHE A 331 22.66 -2.99 -11.86
C PHE A 331 24.00 -3.42 -11.26
N ASN A 332 24.96 -2.50 -11.17
CA ASN A 332 26.27 -2.78 -10.58
C ASN A 332 26.16 -3.15 -9.07
N PHE A 333 25.21 -2.56 -8.36
CA PHE A 333 24.97 -2.89 -6.96
C PHE A 333 24.37 -4.27 -6.78
N ALA A 334 23.50 -4.71 -7.70
CA ALA A 334 22.97 -6.06 -7.73
C ALA A 334 24.08 -7.11 -7.93
N ASP A 335 25.01 -6.86 -8.85
CA ASP A 335 26.16 -7.73 -9.07
C ASP A 335 27.04 -7.84 -7.81
N LEU A 336 27.31 -6.70 -7.14
CA LEU A 336 28.04 -6.69 -5.87
C LEU A 336 27.32 -7.50 -4.77
N ILE A 337 25.99 -7.37 -4.68
CA ILE A 337 25.20 -8.16 -3.73
C ILE A 337 25.28 -9.65 -4.05
N ASN A 338 25.11 -10.04 -5.31
CA ASN A 338 25.14 -11.43 -5.74
C ASN A 338 26.51 -12.07 -5.47
N GLU A 339 27.60 -11.32 -5.66
CA GLU A 339 28.96 -11.77 -5.34
C GLU A 339 29.19 -11.91 -3.82
N THR A 340 28.66 -10.96 -3.03
CA THR A 340 28.89 -10.88 -1.57
C THR A 340 27.94 -11.78 -0.80
N ILE A 341 26.67 -11.87 -1.23
CA ILE A 341 25.59 -12.62 -0.61
C ILE A 341 24.93 -13.51 -1.66
N PRO A 342 25.52 -14.68 -1.96
CA PRO A 342 25.01 -15.56 -3.03
C PRO A 342 23.62 -16.14 -2.75
N ASN A 343 23.14 -16.06 -1.51
CA ASN A 343 21.83 -16.57 -1.11
C ASN A 343 20.77 -15.46 -1.22
N SER A 344 19.90 -15.56 -2.22
CA SER A 344 18.80 -14.64 -2.44
C SER A 344 17.82 -14.56 -1.24
N ASP A 345 17.67 -15.63 -0.46
CA ASP A 345 16.81 -15.63 0.72
C ASP A 345 17.33 -14.64 1.79
N VAL A 346 18.65 -14.54 1.93
CA VAL A 346 19.25 -13.55 2.85
C VAL A 346 18.95 -12.12 2.37
N VAL A 347 19.06 -11.89 1.06
CA VAL A 347 18.73 -10.58 0.46
C VAL A 347 17.27 -10.22 0.69
N ILE A 348 16.35 -11.16 0.44
CA ILE A 348 14.90 -10.97 0.65
C ILE A 348 14.60 -10.61 2.13
N VAL A 349 15.20 -11.35 3.07
CA VAL A 349 15.02 -11.10 4.51
C VAL A 349 15.60 -9.74 4.91
N LEU A 350 16.76 -9.37 4.41
CA LEU A 350 17.35 -8.05 4.66
C LEU A 350 16.46 -6.93 4.12
N LEU A 351 15.92 -7.07 2.91
CA LEU A 351 14.96 -6.11 2.34
C LEU A 351 13.72 -5.97 3.23
N GLY A 352 13.20 -7.09 3.77
CA GLY A 352 12.08 -7.06 4.71
C GLY A 352 12.39 -6.29 6.01
N HIS A 353 13.59 -6.43 6.55
CA HIS A 353 14.01 -5.68 7.74
C HIS A 353 14.29 -4.20 7.41
N LEU A 354 14.85 -3.93 6.23
CA LEU A 354 15.03 -2.55 5.75
C LEU A 354 13.69 -1.86 5.53
N SER A 355 12.65 -2.58 5.06
CA SER A 355 11.29 -2.07 4.90
C SER A 355 10.67 -1.58 6.23
N ALA A 356 11.17 -2.01 7.36
CA ALA A 356 10.77 -1.46 8.66
C ALA A 356 11.28 -0.04 8.91
N LEU A 357 12.44 0.30 8.34
CA LEU A 357 13.10 1.60 8.52
C LEU A 357 12.80 2.56 7.38
N ILE A 358 12.59 2.01 6.21
CA ILE A 358 12.50 2.69 4.93
C ILE A 358 11.16 2.30 4.32
N ASP A 359 10.41 3.25 3.77
CA ASP A 359 9.15 2.98 3.08
C ASP A 359 9.34 1.83 2.05
N ASN A 360 8.40 0.89 2.01
CA ASN A 360 8.48 -0.32 1.19
C ASN A 360 8.52 -0.02 -0.33
N VAL A 361 7.92 1.07 -0.79
CA VAL A 361 7.81 1.43 -2.22
C VAL A 361 9.18 1.65 -2.86
N PRO A 362 10.08 2.48 -2.33
CA PRO A 362 11.42 2.66 -2.90
C PRO A 362 12.27 1.40 -2.90
N LEU A 363 12.10 0.53 -1.91
CA LEU A 363 12.84 -0.74 -1.85
C LEU A 363 12.43 -1.67 -3.00
N VAL A 364 11.13 -1.77 -3.27
CA VAL A 364 10.63 -2.58 -4.38
C VAL A 364 10.99 -1.96 -5.73
N ALA A 365 10.89 -0.62 -5.86
CA ALA A 365 11.33 0.08 -7.07
C ALA A 365 12.80 -0.22 -7.39
N ALA A 366 13.68 -0.08 -6.39
CA ALA A 366 15.10 -0.41 -6.54
C ALA A 366 15.29 -1.89 -6.90
N SER A 367 14.57 -2.81 -6.27
CA SER A 367 14.66 -4.25 -6.56
C SER A 367 14.27 -4.58 -8.00
N ILE A 368 13.24 -3.91 -8.56
CA ILE A 368 12.84 -4.09 -9.95
C ILE A 368 13.98 -3.71 -10.92
N GLY A 369 14.68 -2.61 -10.61
CA GLY A 369 15.85 -2.16 -11.39
C GLY A 369 17.14 -2.95 -11.14
N MET A 370 17.21 -3.68 -10.01
CA MET A 370 18.41 -4.46 -9.64
C MET A 370 18.39 -5.89 -10.19
N PHE A 371 17.23 -6.57 -10.12
CA PHE A 371 17.17 -8.00 -10.42
C PHE A 371 16.54 -8.27 -11.77
N PRO A 372 17.26 -8.97 -12.68
CA PRO A 372 16.78 -9.28 -14.03
C PRO A 372 15.96 -10.58 -14.09
N ASN A 373 15.56 -11.12 -12.95
CA ASN A 373 14.84 -12.39 -12.86
C ASN A 373 13.55 -12.37 -13.69
N PRO A 374 13.15 -13.50 -14.30
CA PRO A 374 11.93 -13.61 -15.09
C PRO A 374 10.67 -13.42 -14.25
N ILE A 375 9.52 -13.28 -14.91
CA ILE A 375 8.21 -13.24 -14.25
C ILE A 375 8.01 -14.50 -13.42
N ASP A 376 7.39 -14.32 -12.26
CA ASP A 376 7.06 -15.37 -11.28
C ASP A 376 8.25 -16.13 -10.69
N ASP A 377 9.47 -15.60 -10.86
CA ASP A 377 10.61 -16.10 -10.10
C ASP A 377 10.33 -16.00 -8.59
N PRO A 378 10.65 -17.01 -7.78
CA PRO A 378 10.45 -17.01 -6.33
C PRO A 378 11.03 -15.78 -5.62
N LEU A 379 12.08 -15.15 -6.17
CA LEU A 379 12.64 -13.90 -5.67
C LEU A 379 11.57 -12.80 -5.57
N TRP A 380 10.74 -12.65 -6.59
CA TRP A 380 9.74 -11.58 -6.66
C TRP A 380 8.63 -11.78 -5.63
N HIS A 381 8.19 -13.03 -5.43
CA HIS A 381 7.22 -13.38 -4.40
C HIS A 381 7.81 -13.15 -2.99
N GLY A 382 9.08 -13.52 -2.80
CA GLY A 382 9.81 -13.25 -1.56
C GLY A 382 9.94 -11.74 -1.27
N ILE A 383 10.28 -10.93 -2.28
CA ILE A 383 10.35 -9.46 -2.17
C ILE A 383 8.97 -8.88 -1.85
N ALA A 384 7.90 -9.31 -2.55
CA ALA A 384 6.54 -8.87 -2.30
C ALA A 384 6.11 -9.13 -0.85
N PHE A 385 6.35 -10.35 -0.36
CA PHE A 385 6.08 -10.72 1.03
C PHE A 385 6.89 -9.88 2.01
N SER A 386 8.21 -9.83 1.82
CA SER A 386 9.13 -9.22 2.78
C SER A 386 8.98 -7.71 2.84
N ALA A 387 8.86 -7.03 1.69
CA ALA A 387 8.66 -5.59 1.65
C ALA A 387 7.28 -5.20 2.24
N GLY A 388 6.21 -5.89 1.83
CA GLY A 388 4.86 -5.59 2.29
C GLY A 388 4.67 -5.85 3.79
N THR A 389 5.11 -7.00 4.31
CA THR A 389 4.94 -7.36 5.73
C THR A 389 5.97 -6.71 6.65
N GLY A 390 7.20 -6.50 6.15
CA GLY A 390 8.32 -5.90 6.89
C GLY A 390 8.00 -4.51 7.42
N GLY A 391 7.26 -3.70 6.66
CA GLY A 391 6.82 -2.37 7.05
C GLY A 391 6.00 -2.31 8.34
N SER A 392 5.46 -3.44 8.82
CA SER A 392 4.75 -3.50 10.10
C SER A 392 5.65 -3.65 11.33
N MET A 393 6.95 -3.94 11.16
CA MET A 393 7.88 -4.12 12.29
C MET A 393 8.13 -2.81 13.05
N LEU A 394 8.18 -1.68 12.34
CA LEU A 394 8.18 -0.34 12.93
C LEU A 394 6.99 0.46 12.40
N ILE A 395 6.44 1.33 13.23
CA ILE A 395 5.22 2.08 12.87
C ILE A 395 5.44 3.04 11.68
N ILE A 396 6.68 3.44 11.45
CA ILE A 396 7.07 4.35 10.35
C ILE A 396 7.39 3.60 9.04
N GLY A 397 7.47 2.26 9.07
CA GLY A 397 7.89 1.45 7.93
C GLY A 397 6.82 1.24 6.86
N SER A 398 5.59 1.68 7.09
CA SER A 398 4.51 1.60 6.10
C SER A 398 3.55 2.78 6.20
N ALA A 399 2.91 3.15 5.09
CA ALA A 399 1.89 4.19 5.06
C ALA A 399 0.75 3.89 6.06
N ALA A 400 0.32 2.64 6.17
CA ALA A 400 -0.66 2.17 7.15
C ALA A 400 -0.23 2.48 8.59
N GLY A 401 1.06 2.26 8.92
CA GLY A 401 1.62 2.57 10.23
C GLY A 401 1.63 4.05 10.54
N VAL A 402 2.11 4.87 9.60
CA VAL A 402 2.20 6.34 9.76
C VAL A 402 0.82 6.96 10.00
N VAL A 403 -0.18 6.57 9.20
CA VAL A 403 -1.54 7.07 9.36
C VAL A 403 -2.15 6.62 10.68
N ALA A 404 -2.00 5.36 11.05
CA ALA A 404 -2.47 4.86 12.36
C ALA A 404 -1.82 5.63 13.53
N MET A 405 -0.52 5.97 13.41
CA MET A 405 0.21 6.78 14.38
C MET A 405 -0.43 8.15 14.54
N GLY A 406 -0.76 8.82 13.44
CA GLY A 406 -1.43 10.12 13.44
C GLY A 406 -2.84 10.07 14.03
N MET A 407 -3.68 9.14 13.54
CA MET A 407 -5.10 9.01 13.94
C MET A 407 -5.29 8.64 15.40
N GLN A 408 -4.43 7.80 15.97
CA GLN A 408 -4.53 7.29 17.34
C GLN A 408 -3.52 7.91 18.31
N LYS A 409 -2.64 8.78 17.82
CA LYS A 409 -1.52 9.36 18.56
C LYS A 409 -0.67 8.26 19.23
N ILE A 410 -0.30 7.26 18.44
CA ILE A 410 0.53 6.14 18.90
C ILE A 410 1.96 6.66 19.07
N ASP A 411 2.53 6.49 20.26
CA ASP A 411 3.92 6.81 20.52
C ASP A 411 4.84 5.76 19.87
N PHE A 412 5.90 6.22 19.20
CA PHE A 412 6.87 5.37 18.50
C PHE A 412 7.51 4.33 19.42
N PHE A 413 7.96 4.74 20.61
CA PHE A 413 8.60 3.82 21.56
C PHE A 413 7.59 2.85 22.19
N TRP A 414 6.30 3.27 22.31
CA TRP A 414 5.25 2.36 22.74
C TRP A 414 5.06 1.24 21.71
N TYR A 415 5.06 1.59 20.41
CA TYR A 415 4.92 0.61 19.33
C TYR A 415 6.09 -0.38 19.34
N ILE A 416 7.32 0.09 19.43
CA ILE A 416 8.50 -0.75 19.52
C ILE A 416 8.41 -1.75 20.68
N ARG A 417 7.98 -1.28 21.85
CA ARG A 417 7.92 -2.13 23.06
C ARG A 417 6.76 -3.11 23.05
N LYS A 418 5.69 -2.88 22.30
CA LYS A 418 4.43 -3.63 22.39
C LYS A 418 4.06 -4.39 21.12
N ILE A 419 4.34 -3.84 19.96
CA ILE A 419 3.89 -4.36 18.67
C ILE A 419 5.03 -4.93 17.84
N THR A 420 6.20 -4.28 17.78
CA THR A 420 7.34 -4.70 16.96
C THR A 420 7.70 -6.18 17.14
N PHE A 421 7.74 -6.66 18.37
CA PHE A 421 8.07 -8.08 18.63
C PHE A 421 7.02 -9.04 18.06
N LEU A 422 5.75 -8.66 18.12
CA LEU A 422 4.66 -9.44 17.51
C LEU A 422 4.79 -9.43 15.97
N ALA A 423 5.08 -8.27 15.38
CA ALA A 423 5.29 -8.14 13.95
C ALA A 423 6.50 -8.95 13.47
N LEU A 424 7.62 -8.92 14.20
CA LEU A 424 8.80 -9.74 13.92
C LEU A 424 8.49 -11.24 13.94
N ILE A 425 7.81 -11.74 14.97
CA ILE A 425 7.40 -13.15 15.04
C ILE A 425 6.48 -13.49 13.87
N GLY A 426 5.52 -12.61 13.54
CA GLY A 426 4.64 -12.79 12.40
C GLY A 426 5.40 -12.87 11.08
N PHE A 427 6.32 -11.94 10.85
CA PHE A 427 7.18 -11.91 9.66
C PHE A 427 7.97 -13.22 9.50
N TRP A 428 8.70 -13.63 10.52
CA TRP A 428 9.52 -14.85 10.46
C TRP A 428 8.68 -16.12 10.32
N ALA A 429 7.52 -16.21 10.97
CA ALA A 429 6.59 -17.33 10.80
C ALA A 429 6.04 -17.38 9.37
N GLY A 430 5.64 -16.23 8.82
CA GLY A 430 5.17 -16.12 7.45
C GLY A 430 6.27 -16.41 6.43
N TYR A 431 7.48 -15.86 6.62
CA TYR A 431 8.61 -16.10 5.73
C TYR A 431 9.04 -17.59 5.73
N GLY A 432 9.10 -18.20 6.91
CA GLY A 432 9.35 -19.66 7.00
C GLY A 432 8.29 -20.49 6.29
N THR A 433 7.02 -20.06 6.35
CA THR A 433 5.93 -20.68 5.59
C THR A 433 6.10 -20.48 4.08
N PHE A 434 6.53 -19.29 3.65
CA PHE A 434 6.85 -19.01 2.25
C PHE A 434 7.94 -19.93 1.72
N MET A 435 9.04 -20.09 2.47
CA MET A 435 10.12 -21.02 2.08
C MET A 435 9.61 -22.45 1.91
N ILE A 436 8.80 -22.94 2.84
CA ILE A 436 8.21 -24.29 2.75
C ILE A 436 7.34 -24.40 1.49
N ILE A 437 6.46 -23.44 1.23
CA ILE A 437 5.56 -23.45 0.05
C ILE A 437 6.37 -23.40 -1.25
N ARG A 438 7.38 -22.52 -1.32
CA ARG A 438 8.29 -22.42 -2.45
C ARG A 438 8.94 -23.77 -2.76
N ASP A 439 9.52 -24.41 -1.75
CA ASP A 439 10.23 -25.68 -1.91
C ASP A 439 9.29 -26.85 -2.26
N PHE A 440 7.98 -26.73 -1.97
CA PHE A 440 6.97 -27.73 -2.35
C PHE A 440 6.35 -27.49 -3.74
N LEU A 441 6.36 -26.24 -4.25
CA LEU A 441 5.71 -25.86 -5.51
C LEU A 441 6.68 -25.75 -6.69
N VAL A 442 7.97 -25.75 -6.42
CA VAL A 442 9.07 -25.86 -7.39
C VAL A 442 9.56 -27.31 -7.39
#